data_d6f1fe5307c2ec46fdfb4227f47cf235
#
_entry.id   d6f1fe5307c2ec46fdfb4227f47cf235
#
_cell.length_a   1.000
_cell.length_b   1.000
_cell.length_c   1.000
_cell.angle_alpha   90.00
_cell.angle_beta   90.00
_cell.angle_gamma   90.00
#
_symmetry.space_group_name_H-M   'P 1'
#
loop_
_entity.id
_entity.type
_entity.pdbx_description
1 polymer ?
#
loop_
_entity_poly.entity_id
_entity_poly.type
_entity_poly.pdbx_seq_one_letter_code
_entity_poly.pdbx_strand_id
1 'polypeptide(L)'
;MTAIVTFLGSGTSHGVPMIGCTCDVCQSTDPRDRRSRPSIHINVEDGPSILVDTSTDLRQQVLTNRIARVDAILFTHSHADHVMGLDDVRRFNVMQGGAIPAFADERTAGDLRRTFSYIFNPSTEMGGGIPQIALTTITGPFNIGAVRIQPVPLFHGQRPILGYRLGTFAYLTDCNRLPDEAWPLLEGLDILVLDALRHKAHPTHFTVSEALAVAERVKPRQTYFTHMCHKLGHAETNASLPAGVELAYDGLELTIDAGDKWT
;
A
#
# COMPACT_ATOMS: atom_id res chain seq x y z
N MET A 1 14.46 1.29 -14.73
CA MET A 1 14.88 0.30 -13.68
C MET A 1 13.76 -0.70 -13.47
N THR A 2 14.07 -2.00 -13.54
CA THR A 2 13.08 -3.05 -13.25
C THR A 2 12.83 -3.17 -11.74
N ALA A 3 11.58 -3.34 -11.35
CA ALA A 3 11.23 -3.66 -9.98
C ALA A 3 10.11 -4.71 -9.94
N ILE A 4 10.05 -5.45 -8.85
CA ILE A 4 8.96 -6.38 -8.54
C ILE A 4 8.12 -5.77 -7.43
N VAL A 5 6.83 -5.63 -7.68
CA VAL A 5 5.83 -5.25 -6.68
C VAL A 5 5.12 -6.50 -6.23
N THR A 6 5.18 -6.81 -4.94
CA THR A 6 4.45 -7.91 -4.32
C THR A 6 3.31 -7.36 -3.47
N PHE A 7 2.09 -7.79 -3.72
CA PHE A 7 0.95 -7.48 -2.84
C PHE A 7 1.07 -8.30 -1.56
N LEU A 8 1.35 -7.65 -0.45
CA LEU A 8 1.42 -8.30 0.86
C LEU A 8 0.03 -8.52 1.43
N GLY A 9 -0.87 -7.58 1.16
CA GLY A 9 -2.27 -7.65 1.50
C GLY A 9 -3.13 -6.84 0.55
N SER A 10 -4.26 -7.40 0.15
CA SER A 10 -5.21 -6.82 -0.81
C SER A 10 -6.58 -6.51 -0.21
N GLY A 11 -6.78 -6.81 1.08
CA GLY A 11 -8.04 -6.66 1.79
C GLY A 11 -8.21 -5.29 2.45
N THR A 12 -9.44 -5.01 2.82
CA THR A 12 -9.84 -3.84 3.63
C THR A 12 -9.45 -4.02 5.10
N SER A 13 -9.72 -3.01 5.94
CA SER A 13 -9.38 -2.94 7.36
C SER A 13 -9.81 -4.15 8.20
N HIS A 14 -10.89 -4.84 7.83
CA HIS A 14 -11.32 -6.06 8.51
C HIS A 14 -10.56 -7.31 8.08
N GLY A 15 -9.86 -7.26 6.95
CA GLY A 15 -9.38 -8.45 6.26
C GLY A 15 -10.52 -9.35 5.74
N VAL A 16 -10.16 -10.38 5.01
CA VAL A 16 -11.07 -11.43 4.55
C VAL A 16 -10.40 -12.80 4.80
N PRO A 17 -11.02 -13.71 5.56
CA PRO A 17 -12.35 -13.65 6.18
C PRO A 17 -12.48 -12.59 7.26
N MET A 18 -13.64 -11.97 7.34
CA MET A 18 -13.98 -11.06 8.43
C MET A 18 -14.39 -11.85 9.69
N ILE A 19 -13.94 -11.40 10.85
CA ILE A 19 -14.24 -12.07 12.14
C ILE A 19 -15.74 -12.28 12.30
N GLY A 20 -16.15 -13.54 12.56
CA GLY A 20 -17.54 -13.93 12.79
C GLY A 20 -18.43 -13.95 11.53
N CYS A 21 -17.89 -13.68 10.34
CA CYS A 21 -18.67 -13.70 9.10
C CYS A 21 -18.71 -15.10 8.48
N THR A 22 -19.91 -15.50 8.07
CA THR A 22 -20.18 -16.83 7.45
C THR A 22 -20.65 -16.72 5.99
N CYS A 23 -20.42 -15.57 5.32
CA CYS A 23 -20.79 -15.41 3.92
C CYS A 23 -19.90 -16.26 3.00
N ASP A 24 -20.33 -16.49 1.76
CA ASP A 24 -19.67 -17.36 0.81
C ASP A 24 -18.20 -17.00 0.58
N VAL A 25 -17.86 -15.70 0.48
CA VAL A 25 -16.48 -15.23 0.31
C VAL A 25 -15.63 -15.50 1.55
N CYS A 26 -16.17 -15.30 2.76
CA CYS A 26 -15.44 -15.59 4.00
C CYS A 26 -15.24 -17.10 4.23
N GLN A 27 -16.10 -17.94 3.65
CA GLN A 27 -15.99 -19.40 3.70
C GLN A 27 -15.35 -20.01 2.44
N SER A 28 -14.99 -19.16 1.46
CA SER A 28 -14.38 -19.60 0.21
C SER A 28 -13.12 -20.42 0.43
N THR A 29 -12.93 -21.44 -0.40
CA THR A 29 -11.69 -22.24 -0.48
C THR A 29 -10.70 -21.68 -1.49
N ASP A 30 -11.08 -20.68 -2.29
CA ASP A 30 -10.15 -19.97 -3.18
C ASP A 30 -9.15 -19.17 -2.31
N PRO A 31 -7.85 -19.46 -2.39
CA PRO A 31 -6.84 -18.72 -1.60
C PRO A 31 -6.83 -17.22 -1.92
N ARG A 32 -7.30 -16.80 -3.10
CA ARG A 32 -7.37 -15.39 -3.49
C ARG A 32 -8.50 -14.61 -2.79
N ASP A 33 -9.43 -15.30 -2.12
CA ASP A 33 -10.41 -14.72 -1.20
C ASP A 33 -9.87 -14.57 0.23
N ARG A 34 -8.62 -15.00 0.49
CA ARG A 34 -7.92 -14.75 1.75
C ARG A 34 -7.10 -13.46 1.60
N ARG A 35 -7.58 -12.36 2.20
CA ARG A 35 -7.02 -11.03 2.01
C ARG A 35 -6.63 -10.43 3.36
N SER A 36 -5.34 -10.30 3.61
CA SER A 36 -4.81 -9.55 4.75
C SER A 36 -4.91 -8.04 4.50
N ARG A 37 -4.66 -7.22 5.54
CA ARG A 37 -4.76 -5.75 5.47
C ARG A 37 -3.74 -5.20 4.48
N PRO A 38 -4.06 -4.03 3.87
CA PRO A 38 -3.35 -3.56 2.68
C PRO A 38 -1.90 -3.21 2.96
N SER A 39 -1.02 -3.70 2.13
CA SER A 39 0.39 -3.31 2.05
C SER A 39 0.98 -3.88 0.76
N ILE A 40 1.99 -3.23 0.21
CA ILE A 40 2.81 -3.75 -0.89
C ILE A 40 4.28 -3.63 -0.57
N HIS A 41 5.07 -4.51 -1.17
CA HIS A 41 6.52 -4.46 -1.15
C HIS A 41 7.04 -4.24 -2.56
N ILE A 42 7.96 -3.30 -2.74
CA ILE A 42 8.58 -2.96 -4.02
C ILE A 42 10.07 -3.26 -3.92
N ASN A 43 10.53 -4.26 -4.65
CA ASN A 43 11.94 -4.63 -4.70
C ASN A 43 12.54 -4.19 -6.02
N VAL A 44 13.38 -3.17 -6.00
CA VAL A 44 14.04 -2.63 -7.20
C VAL A 44 15.31 -3.43 -7.46
N GLU A 45 15.49 -3.89 -8.69
CA GLU A 45 16.68 -4.61 -9.12
C GLU A 45 17.92 -3.72 -8.95
N ASP A 46 18.92 -4.22 -8.23
CA ASP A 46 20.13 -3.48 -7.84
C ASP A 46 19.83 -2.15 -7.13
N GLY A 47 18.69 -2.06 -6.46
CA GLY A 47 18.19 -0.86 -5.84
C GLY A 47 17.57 -1.07 -4.46
N PRO A 48 16.74 -0.12 -3.99
CA PRO A 48 16.10 -0.18 -2.69
C PRO A 48 14.95 -1.20 -2.65
N SER A 49 14.75 -1.74 -1.45
CA SER A 49 13.59 -2.52 -1.03
C SER A 49 12.65 -1.60 -0.23
N ILE A 50 11.47 -1.32 -0.77
CA ILE A 50 10.55 -0.31 -0.26
C ILE A 50 9.25 -1.00 0.20
N LEU A 51 8.84 -0.70 1.43
CA LEU A 51 7.55 -1.14 1.98
C LEU A 51 6.56 0.03 1.90
N VAL A 52 5.36 -0.20 1.37
CA VAL A 52 4.27 0.78 1.46
C VAL A 52 3.26 0.28 2.46
N ASP A 53 3.12 1.04 3.55
CA ASP A 53 2.36 0.75 4.75
C ASP A 53 2.86 -0.48 5.54
N THR A 54 2.77 -0.38 6.86
CA THR A 54 3.07 -1.44 7.82
C THR A 54 1.76 -1.96 8.39
N SER A 55 1.08 -2.81 7.63
CA SER A 55 -0.24 -3.30 8.03
C SER A 55 -0.21 -4.05 9.36
N THR A 56 -1.37 -4.26 9.97
CA THR A 56 -1.53 -5.07 11.19
C THR A 56 -1.04 -6.52 11.00
N ASP A 57 -1.00 -7.00 9.75
CA ASP A 57 -0.59 -8.35 9.38
C ASP A 57 0.88 -8.44 8.95
N LEU A 58 1.65 -7.35 9.09
CA LEU A 58 3.00 -7.20 8.52
C LEU A 58 3.90 -8.40 8.81
N ARG A 59 3.95 -8.86 10.06
CA ARG A 59 4.80 -10.01 10.42
C ARG A 59 4.48 -11.23 9.58
N GLN A 60 3.20 -11.59 9.44
CA GLN A 60 2.80 -12.74 8.64
C GLN A 60 3.07 -12.52 7.16
N GLN A 61 2.82 -11.33 6.66
CA GLN A 61 3.07 -10.93 5.28
C GLN A 61 4.55 -11.06 4.90
N VAL A 62 5.44 -10.55 5.75
CA VAL A 62 6.90 -10.63 5.56
C VAL A 62 7.38 -12.08 5.56
N LEU A 63 6.89 -12.90 6.48
CA LEU A 63 7.27 -14.32 6.57
C LEU A 63 6.80 -15.12 5.35
N THR A 64 5.54 -14.92 4.94
CA THR A 64 4.95 -15.60 3.79
C THR A 64 5.67 -15.28 2.49
N ASN A 65 6.00 -13.99 2.27
CA ASN A 65 6.66 -13.51 1.06
C ASN A 65 8.19 -13.50 1.16
N ARG A 66 8.77 -14.01 2.27
CA ARG A 66 10.22 -14.13 2.50
C ARG A 66 10.99 -12.82 2.33
N ILE A 67 10.40 -11.70 2.77
CA ILE A 67 11.05 -10.40 2.68
C ILE A 67 12.16 -10.34 3.74
N ALA A 68 13.39 -10.16 3.30
CA ALA A 68 14.56 -10.13 4.17
C ALA A 68 15.16 -8.73 4.35
N ARG A 69 14.69 -7.73 3.59
CA ARG A 69 15.25 -6.36 3.58
C ARG A 69 14.14 -5.34 3.41
N VAL A 70 14.26 -4.21 4.12
CA VAL A 70 13.41 -3.00 3.96
C VAL A 70 14.32 -1.78 4.12
N ASP A 71 14.56 -1.05 3.05
CA ASP A 71 15.43 0.14 3.07
C ASP A 71 14.65 1.42 3.31
N ALA A 72 13.36 1.42 3.03
CA ALA A 72 12.48 2.55 3.28
C ALA A 72 11.03 2.12 3.47
N ILE A 73 10.27 2.94 4.20
CA ILE A 73 8.83 2.78 4.40
C ILE A 73 8.11 4.03 3.89
N LEU A 74 7.07 3.83 3.08
CA LEU A 74 6.15 4.89 2.64
C LEU A 74 4.83 4.70 3.37
N PHE A 75 4.30 5.73 4.02
CA PHE A 75 2.98 5.68 4.64
C PHE A 75 1.97 6.46 3.82
N THR A 76 0.87 5.81 3.46
CA THR A 76 -0.25 6.44 2.76
C THR A 76 -1.05 7.33 3.72
N HIS A 77 -1.38 6.80 4.88
CA HIS A 77 -2.07 7.50 5.98
C HIS A 77 -1.96 6.70 7.29
N SER A 78 -2.57 7.20 8.38
CA SER A 78 -2.36 6.68 9.73
C SER A 78 -3.49 5.81 10.29
N HIS A 79 -4.36 5.21 9.45
CA HIS A 79 -5.33 4.24 9.95
C HIS A 79 -4.64 2.95 10.42
N ALA A 80 -5.28 2.24 11.35
CA ALA A 80 -4.69 1.10 12.06
C ALA A 80 -4.22 -0.01 11.11
N ASP A 81 -5.00 -0.31 10.09
CA ASP A 81 -4.70 -1.33 9.08
C ASP A 81 -3.50 -0.99 8.18
N HIS A 82 -3.03 0.26 8.20
CA HIS A 82 -1.85 0.73 7.46
C HIS A 82 -0.60 0.94 8.33
N VAL A 83 -0.73 1.05 9.66
CA VAL A 83 0.41 1.44 10.49
C VAL A 83 0.73 0.53 11.67
N MET A 84 -0.23 -0.31 12.15
CA MET A 84 -0.07 -1.01 13.43
C MET A 84 0.98 -2.13 13.43
N GLY A 85 1.50 -2.54 12.29
CA GLY A 85 2.64 -3.46 12.19
C GLY A 85 4.00 -2.78 12.30
N LEU A 86 4.07 -1.46 12.54
CA LEU A 86 5.34 -0.72 12.59
C LEU A 86 6.33 -1.29 13.62
N ASP A 87 5.84 -1.86 14.71
CA ASP A 87 6.72 -2.46 15.73
C ASP A 87 7.51 -3.66 15.20
N ASP A 88 6.98 -4.45 14.27
CA ASP A 88 7.65 -5.60 13.68
C ASP A 88 8.86 -5.21 12.81
N VAL A 89 8.95 -3.95 12.37
CA VAL A 89 10.07 -3.42 11.58
C VAL A 89 11.40 -3.49 12.33
N ARG A 90 11.40 -3.54 13.66
CA ARG A 90 12.60 -3.66 14.50
C ARG A 90 13.52 -4.82 14.10
N ARG A 91 12.95 -5.89 13.53
CA ARG A 91 13.76 -7.03 13.10
C ARG A 91 14.67 -6.65 11.92
N PHE A 92 14.18 -5.82 10.99
CA PHE A 92 14.99 -5.31 9.89
C PHE A 92 16.10 -4.38 10.39
N ASN A 93 15.85 -3.53 11.41
CA ASN A 93 16.89 -2.72 12.03
C ASN A 93 18.05 -3.57 12.54
N VAL A 94 17.75 -4.70 13.22
CA VAL A 94 18.77 -5.62 13.73
C VAL A 94 19.54 -6.29 12.59
N MET A 95 18.83 -6.72 11.54
CA MET A 95 19.44 -7.43 10.40
C MET A 95 20.30 -6.51 9.53
N GLN A 96 19.90 -5.25 9.37
CA GLN A 96 20.53 -4.28 8.47
C GLN A 96 21.49 -3.33 9.19
N GLY A 97 21.42 -3.25 10.53
CA GLY A 97 22.34 -2.45 11.35
C GLY A 97 22.07 -0.95 11.28
N GLY A 98 20.82 -0.49 11.47
CA GLY A 98 20.53 0.94 11.47
C GLY A 98 19.05 1.31 11.46
N ALA A 99 18.79 2.62 11.51
CA ALA A 99 17.45 3.16 11.41
C ALA A 99 16.93 3.06 9.96
N ILE A 100 15.65 2.72 9.81
CA ILE A 100 14.99 2.66 8.51
C ILE A 100 14.32 4.02 8.24
N PRO A 101 14.64 4.69 7.11
CA PRO A 101 13.93 5.87 6.66
C PRO A 101 12.44 5.58 6.46
N ALA A 102 11.58 6.47 6.96
CA ALA A 102 10.15 6.40 6.74
C ALA A 102 9.63 7.77 6.29
N PHE A 103 8.66 7.77 5.39
CA PHE A 103 8.16 8.96 4.73
C PHE A 103 6.64 9.03 4.85
N ALA A 104 6.11 10.18 5.25
CA ALA A 104 4.69 10.42 5.43
C ALA A 104 4.36 11.90 5.21
N ASP A 105 3.10 12.25 4.97
CA ASP A 105 2.65 13.64 5.08
C ASP A 105 2.74 14.12 6.55
N GLU A 106 2.61 15.42 6.77
CA GLU A 106 2.74 16.03 8.10
C GLU A 106 1.74 15.47 9.11
N ARG A 107 0.48 15.28 8.67
CA ARG A 107 -0.57 14.74 9.53
C ARG A 107 -0.28 13.31 9.93
N THR A 108 0.03 12.46 8.97
CA THR A 108 0.38 11.05 9.20
C THR A 108 1.61 10.93 10.07
N ALA A 109 2.65 11.74 9.83
CA ALA A 109 3.85 11.78 10.65
C ALA A 109 3.54 12.19 12.11
N GLY A 110 2.65 13.16 12.31
CA GLY A 110 2.17 13.56 13.63
C GLY A 110 1.39 12.46 14.35
N ASP A 111 0.53 11.74 13.61
CA ASP A 111 -0.25 10.61 14.12
C ASP A 111 0.69 9.44 14.51
N LEU A 112 1.67 9.10 13.69
CA LEU A 112 2.67 8.07 13.97
C LEU A 112 3.47 8.38 15.25
N ARG A 113 3.95 9.64 15.41
CA ARG A 113 4.67 10.06 16.62
C ARG A 113 3.82 9.94 17.88
N ARG A 114 2.50 10.18 17.80
CA ARG A 114 1.59 10.02 18.94
C ARG A 114 1.30 8.56 19.25
N THR A 115 0.95 7.79 18.21
CA THR A 115 0.57 6.38 18.35
C THR A 115 1.73 5.52 18.82
N PHE A 116 2.92 5.75 18.27
CA PHE A 116 4.14 5.02 18.58
C PHE A 116 5.14 5.88 19.37
N SER A 117 4.64 6.61 20.37
CA SER A 117 5.47 7.54 21.15
C SER A 117 6.73 6.89 21.73
N TYR A 118 6.69 5.60 22.08
CA TYR A 118 7.86 4.86 22.57
C TYR A 118 8.98 4.71 21.51
N ILE A 119 8.65 4.74 20.21
CA ILE A 119 9.63 4.71 19.10
C ILE A 119 10.33 6.08 18.95
N PHE A 120 9.54 7.16 19.08
CA PHE A 120 9.99 8.51 18.75
C PHE A 120 10.37 9.37 19.96
N ASN A 121 10.20 8.84 21.19
CA ASN A 121 10.57 9.57 22.41
C ASN A 121 12.02 9.27 22.80
N PRO A 122 12.92 10.29 22.82
CA PRO A 122 14.32 10.11 23.21
C PRO A 122 14.53 9.60 24.64
N SER A 123 13.54 9.79 25.53
CA SER A 123 13.61 9.35 26.94
C SER A 123 13.24 7.87 27.14
N THR A 124 12.83 7.16 26.09
CA THR A 124 12.51 5.73 26.19
C THR A 124 13.79 4.95 26.42
N GLU A 125 13.85 4.18 27.52
CA GLU A 125 14.98 3.32 27.80
C GLU A 125 15.17 2.28 26.69
N MET A 126 16.36 2.26 26.10
CA MET A 126 16.70 1.36 24.99
C MET A 126 17.02 -0.03 25.52
N GLY A 127 16.01 -0.72 26.05
CA GLY A 127 16.10 -2.10 26.58
C GLY A 127 16.12 -3.20 25.52
N GLY A 128 16.50 -2.91 24.29
CA GLY A 128 16.64 -3.87 23.18
C GLY A 128 15.32 -4.32 22.58
N GLY A 129 14.85 -3.68 21.54
CA GLY A 129 13.68 -4.12 20.77
C GLY A 129 12.74 -3.03 20.32
N ILE A 130 13.13 -1.77 20.42
CA ILE A 130 12.39 -0.65 19.89
C ILE A 130 12.78 -0.44 18.42
N PRO A 131 11.82 -0.31 17.48
CA PRO A 131 12.13 0.05 16.10
C PRO A 131 12.92 1.36 16.01
N GLN A 132 13.93 1.39 15.15
CA GLN A 132 14.67 2.59 14.84
C GLN A 132 14.16 3.15 13.50
N ILE A 133 13.38 4.22 13.55
CA ILE A 133 12.71 4.81 12.39
C ILE A 133 13.15 6.28 12.25
N ALA A 134 13.71 6.61 11.09
CA ALA A 134 14.02 7.97 10.70
C ALA A 134 12.83 8.58 9.93
N LEU A 135 11.84 9.11 10.66
CA LEU A 135 10.59 9.61 10.06
C LEU A 135 10.77 11.02 9.51
N THR A 136 10.59 11.15 8.20
CA THR A 136 10.66 12.39 7.41
C THR A 136 9.27 12.79 6.92
N THR A 137 8.91 14.05 7.12
CA THR A 137 7.71 14.64 6.54
C THR A 137 7.98 15.05 5.09
N ILE A 138 7.13 14.60 4.17
CA ILE A 138 7.23 14.91 2.74
C ILE A 138 6.16 15.90 2.31
N THR A 139 6.52 16.80 1.37
CA THR A 139 5.62 17.80 0.80
C THR A 139 5.60 17.77 -0.73
N GLY A 140 6.38 16.90 -1.35
CA GLY A 140 6.51 16.77 -2.79
C GLY A 140 7.35 15.55 -3.17
N PRO A 141 7.77 15.43 -4.44
CA PRO A 141 8.61 14.33 -4.91
C PRO A 141 9.95 14.26 -4.18
N PHE A 142 10.42 13.03 -3.95
CA PHE A 142 11.72 12.76 -3.31
C PHE A 142 12.34 11.48 -3.87
N ASN A 143 13.56 11.17 -3.45
CA ASN A 143 14.27 9.99 -3.93
C ASN A 143 14.57 9.02 -2.78
N ILE A 144 14.50 7.73 -3.08
CA ILE A 144 15.02 6.65 -2.26
C ILE A 144 16.12 5.96 -3.08
N GLY A 145 17.38 6.20 -2.74
CA GLY A 145 18.49 5.84 -3.63
C GLY A 145 18.33 6.51 -5.00
N ALA A 146 18.36 5.73 -6.06
CA ALA A 146 18.18 6.21 -7.43
C ALA A 146 16.70 6.25 -7.88
N VAL A 147 15.76 5.81 -7.05
CA VAL A 147 14.34 5.73 -7.41
C VAL A 147 13.62 7.02 -7.03
N ARG A 148 12.94 7.65 -8.00
CA ARG A 148 12.07 8.79 -7.73
C ARG A 148 10.71 8.33 -7.25
N ILE A 149 10.28 8.88 -6.12
CA ILE A 149 8.95 8.68 -5.56
C ILE A 149 8.13 9.95 -5.77
N GLN A 150 7.00 9.81 -6.44
CA GLN A 150 6.03 10.89 -6.64
C GLN A 150 4.82 10.62 -5.75
N PRO A 151 4.62 11.39 -4.66
CA PRO A 151 3.38 11.35 -3.90
C PRO A 151 2.22 11.82 -4.78
N VAL A 152 1.10 11.12 -4.70
CA VAL A 152 -0.14 11.44 -5.41
C VAL A 152 -1.20 11.81 -4.38
N PRO A 153 -1.72 13.04 -4.37
CA PRO A 153 -2.75 13.45 -3.42
C PRO A 153 -4.07 12.72 -3.69
N LEU A 154 -4.68 12.22 -2.65
CA LEU A 154 -5.95 11.48 -2.67
C LEU A 154 -6.84 11.92 -1.52
N PHE A 155 -8.11 11.51 -1.54
CA PHE A 155 -9.02 11.68 -0.42
C PHE A 155 -9.64 10.37 0.02
N HIS A 156 -9.61 10.14 1.33
CA HIS A 156 -10.36 9.12 2.04
C HIS A 156 -11.52 9.78 2.80
N GLY A 157 -12.68 9.84 2.17
CA GLY A 157 -13.75 10.73 2.60
C GLY A 157 -13.35 12.21 2.46
N GLN A 158 -13.24 12.90 3.60
CA GLN A 158 -12.76 14.29 3.66
C GLN A 158 -11.28 14.39 4.07
N ARG A 159 -10.65 13.26 4.40
CA ARG A 159 -9.27 13.22 4.84
C ARG A 159 -8.34 13.18 3.63
N PRO A 160 -7.40 14.15 3.49
CA PRO A 160 -6.33 14.02 2.52
C PRO A 160 -5.39 12.88 2.95
N ILE A 161 -4.97 12.08 1.99
CA ILE A 161 -4.04 10.97 2.12
C ILE A 161 -3.10 10.94 0.90
N LEU A 162 -2.12 10.05 0.89
CA LEU A 162 -1.20 9.89 -0.22
C LEU A 162 -1.33 8.52 -0.87
N GLY A 163 -1.30 8.52 -2.22
CA GLY A 163 -0.82 7.39 -2.99
C GLY A 163 0.61 7.64 -3.43
N TYR A 164 1.23 6.67 -4.11
CA TYR A 164 2.60 6.79 -4.58
C TYR A 164 2.75 6.30 -6.02
N ARG A 165 3.51 7.06 -6.82
CA ARG A 165 3.92 6.69 -8.17
C ARG A 165 5.43 6.47 -8.23
N LEU A 166 5.85 5.41 -8.91
CA LEU A 166 7.23 5.08 -9.26
C LEU A 166 7.28 4.75 -10.76
N GLY A 167 7.98 5.55 -11.55
CA GLY A 167 8.02 5.36 -13.01
C GLY A 167 6.63 5.26 -13.65
N THR A 168 6.31 4.10 -14.22
CA THR A 168 5.00 3.84 -14.88
C THR A 168 4.01 3.07 -13.99
N PHE A 169 4.29 2.93 -12.69
CA PHE A 169 3.44 2.27 -11.69
C PHE A 169 2.86 3.27 -10.69
N ALA A 170 1.59 3.16 -10.34
CA ALA A 170 0.98 3.91 -9.24
C ALA A 170 0.14 3.01 -8.31
N TYR A 171 0.26 3.26 -7.00
CA TYR A 171 -0.49 2.62 -5.93
C TYR A 171 -1.38 3.62 -5.20
N LEU A 172 -2.69 3.50 -5.38
CA LEU A 172 -3.73 4.42 -4.88
C LEU A 172 -4.75 3.63 -4.06
N THR A 173 -4.39 3.31 -2.83
CA THR A 173 -5.25 2.56 -1.90
C THR A 173 -6.10 3.48 -1.03
N ASP A 174 -7.20 2.95 -0.50
CA ASP A 174 -8.02 3.53 0.56
C ASP A 174 -8.60 4.91 0.22
N CYS A 175 -9.09 5.08 -0.99
CA CYS A 175 -9.57 6.38 -1.46
C CYS A 175 -10.94 6.31 -2.13
N ASN A 176 -11.63 7.46 -2.14
CA ASN A 176 -12.91 7.64 -2.85
C ASN A 176 -12.90 8.85 -3.78
N ARG A 177 -11.82 9.59 -3.86
CA ARG A 177 -11.73 10.77 -4.71
C ARG A 177 -10.28 11.13 -5.03
N LEU A 178 -10.06 11.50 -6.30
CA LEU A 178 -8.83 12.11 -6.80
C LEU A 178 -9.07 13.61 -7.02
N PRO A 179 -8.32 14.51 -6.38
CA PRO A 179 -8.39 15.93 -6.67
C PRO A 179 -7.80 16.25 -8.05
N ASP A 180 -8.08 17.45 -8.58
CA ASP A 180 -7.69 17.80 -9.95
C ASP A 180 -6.17 17.75 -10.18
N GLU A 181 -5.38 18.09 -9.18
CA GLU A 181 -3.92 18.01 -9.21
C GLU A 181 -3.35 16.59 -9.27
N ALA A 182 -4.14 15.57 -8.95
CA ALA A 182 -3.70 14.17 -9.04
C ALA A 182 -3.68 13.67 -10.49
N TRP A 183 -4.58 14.12 -11.34
CA TRP A 183 -4.75 13.56 -12.68
C TRP A 183 -3.51 13.67 -13.56
N PRO A 184 -2.81 14.82 -13.65
CA PRO A 184 -1.58 14.92 -14.43
C PRO A 184 -0.47 13.97 -13.92
N LEU A 185 -0.49 13.64 -12.63
CA LEU A 185 0.48 12.74 -12.03
C LEU A 185 0.26 11.27 -12.40
N LEU A 186 -0.87 10.94 -13.04
CA LEU A 186 -1.24 9.57 -13.42
C LEU A 186 -1.15 9.32 -14.93
N GLU A 187 -0.69 10.30 -15.70
CA GLU A 187 -0.51 10.16 -17.15
C GLU A 187 0.64 9.18 -17.46
N GLY A 188 0.45 8.35 -18.51
CA GLY A 188 1.48 7.42 -18.99
C GLY A 188 1.79 6.25 -18.05
N LEU A 189 0.84 5.83 -17.23
CA LEU A 189 0.99 4.63 -16.42
C LEU A 189 0.84 3.36 -17.25
N ASP A 190 1.72 2.37 -17.00
CA ASP A 190 1.51 0.99 -17.42
C ASP A 190 0.58 0.27 -16.47
N ILE A 191 0.80 0.46 -15.16
CA ILE A 191 0.05 -0.25 -14.11
C ILE A 191 -0.52 0.75 -13.10
N LEU A 192 -1.83 0.66 -12.89
CA LEU A 192 -2.55 1.37 -11.84
C LEU A 192 -3.08 0.36 -10.82
N VAL A 193 -2.71 0.52 -9.56
CA VAL A 193 -3.37 -0.15 -8.42
C VAL A 193 -4.31 0.84 -7.76
N LEU A 194 -5.59 0.48 -7.63
CA LEU A 194 -6.64 1.39 -7.19
C LEU A 194 -7.58 0.74 -6.16
N ASP A 195 -8.02 1.52 -5.19
CA ASP A 195 -9.11 1.12 -4.26
C ASP A 195 -10.37 0.69 -5.01
N ALA A 196 -10.96 -0.44 -4.63
CA ALA A 196 -12.30 -0.84 -5.05
C ALA A 196 -12.95 -1.72 -3.98
N LEU A 197 -13.53 -1.10 -2.97
CA LEU A 197 -14.00 -1.78 -1.77
C LEU A 197 -15.08 -2.83 -2.05
N ARG A 198 -16.10 -2.46 -2.85
CA ARG A 198 -17.31 -3.28 -3.11
C ARG A 198 -18.20 -2.65 -4.19
N HIS A 199 -19.28 -3.34 -4.59
CA HIS A 199 -20.27 -2.78 -5.55
C HIS A 199 -21.16 -1.68 -4.96
N LYS A 200 -21.52 -1.77 -3.68
CA LYS A 200 -22.40 -0.79 -3.00
C LYS A 200 -21.60 0.43 -2.56
N ALA A 201 -22.15 1.64 -2.77
CA ALA A 201 -21.53 2.90 -2.38
C ALA A 201 -21.03 2.92 -0.93
N HIS A 202 -19.89 3.59 -0.74
CA HIS A 202 -19.26 3.83 0.56
C HIS A 202 -18.78 5.28 0.66
N PRO A 203 -18.87 5.92 1.84
CA PRO A 203 -18.54 7.35 1.97
C PRO A 203 -17.05 7.67 1.83
N THR A 204 -16.18 6.67 1.93
CA THR A 204 -14.71 6.88 1.98
C THR A 204 -13.92 6.03 0.99
N HIS A 205 -14.55 5.10 0.27
CA HIS A 205 -13.90 4.21 -0.69
C HIS A 205 -14.62 4.22 -2.02
N PHE A 206 -13.88 3.95 -3.10
CA PHE A 206 -14.49 3.69 -4.40
C PHE A 206 -15.31 2.39 -4.39
N THR A 207 -16.41 2.41 -5.10
CA THR A 207 -17.06 1.21 -5.59
C THR A 207 -16.29 0.65 -6.80
N VAL A 208 -16.55 -0.61 -7.17
CA VAL A 208 -16.01 -1.19 -8.40
C VAL A 208 -16.33 -0.33 -9.63
N SER A 209 -17.56 0.19 -9.75
CA SER A 209 -17.97 1.03 -10.88
C SER A 209 -17.26 2.40 -10.91
N GLU A 210 -17.05 3.03 -9.76
CA GLU A 210 -16.31 4.30 -9.67
C GLU A 210 -14.82 4.08 -9.97
N ALA A 211 -14.23 2.99 -9.48
CA ALA A 211 -12.85 2.62 -9.77
C ALA A 211 -12.65 2.33 -11.27
N LEU A 212 -13.60 1.67 -11.93
CA LEU A 212 -13.59 1.48 -13.38
C LEU A 212 -13.61 2.81 -14.13
N ALA A 213 -14.41 3.79 -13.70
CA ALA A 213 -14.44 5.11 -14.32
C ALA A 213 -13.10 5.87 -14.18
N VAL A 214 -12.41 5.70 -13.04
CA VAL A 214 -11.05 6.23 -12.86
C VAL A 214 -10.08 5.53 -13.82
N ALA A 215 -10.10 4.21 -13.91
CA ALA A 215 -9.24 3.43 -14.82
C ALA A 215 -9.48 3.82 -16.29
N GLU A 216 -10.74 4.02 -16.71
CA GLU A 216 -11.09 4.47 -18.05
C GLU A 216 -10.55 5.88 -18.36
N ARG A 217 -10.49 6.78 -17.37
CA ARG A 217 -9.92 8.11 -17.52
C ARG A 217 -8.40 8.11 -17.57
N VAL A 218 -7.73 7.35 -16.69
CA VAL A 218 -6.26 7.24 -16.62
C VAL A 218 -5.69 6.46 -17.80
N LYS A 219 -6.40 5.42 -18.26
CA LYS A 219 -6.03 4.53 -19.38
C LYS A 219 -4.67 3.85 -19.21
N PRO A 220 -4.39 3.22 -18.07
CA PRO A 220 -3.20 2.41 -17.93
C PRO A 220 -3.30 1.17 -18.81
N ARG A 221 -2.19 0.49 -19.07
CA ARG A 221 -2.21 -0.81 -19.78
C ARG A 221 -2.90 -1.89 -18.96
N GLN A 222 -2.73 -1.85 -17.62
CA GLN A 222 -3.32 -2.80 -16.68
C GLN A 222 -3.75 -2.09 -15.39
N THR A 223 -4.91 -2.46 -14.86
CA THR A 223 -5.40 -1.99 -13.55
C THR A 223 -5.59 -3.17 -12.61
N TYR A 224 -5.16 -3.02 -11.36
CA TYR A 224 -5.44 -3.96 -10.28
C TYR A 224 -6.25 -3.29 -9.18
N PHE A 225 -7.38 -3.89 -8.82
CA PHE A 225 -8.17 -3.41 -7.69
C PHE A 225 -7.66 -4.00 -6.38
N THR A 226 -7.60 -3.18 -5.34
CA THR A 226 -7.13 -3.53 -4.00
C THR A 226 -8.09 -2.99 -2.93
N HIS A 227 -7.78 -3.22 -1.65
CA HIS A 227 -8.58 -2.78 -0.50
C HIS A 227 -9.99 -3.38 -0.46
N MET A 228 -10.15 -4.60 -0.95
CA MET A 228 -11.43 -5.26 -1.18
C MET A 228 -12.02 -5.87 0.09
N CYS A 229 -13.32 -5.72 0.27
CA CYS A 229 -14.04 -6.37 1.37
C CYS A 229 -14.60 -7.77 0.98
N HIS A 230 -15.21 -8.43 1.93
CA HIS A 230 -15.82 -9.76 1.79
C HIS A 230 -17.11 -9.81 0.92
N LYS A 231 -17.42 -8.74 0.18
CA LYS A 231 -18.55 -8.69 -0.77
C LYS A 231 -18.10 -8.86 -2.23
N LEU A 232 -16.80 -9.05 -2.45
CA LEU A 232 -16.22 -9.30 -3.77
C LEU A 232 -15.54 -10.68 -3.76
N GLY A 233 -16.19 -11.69 -4.30
CA GLY A 233 -15.58 -13.00 -4.59
C GLY A 233 -14.56 -12.83 -5.73
N HIS A 234 -13.35 -13.37 -5.56
CA HIS A 234 -12.27 -13.13 -6.53
C HIS A 234 -12.63 -13.61 -7.94
N ALA A 235 -13.00 -14.88 -8.08
CA ALA A 235 -13.30 -15.48 -9.38
C ALA A 235 -14.52 -14.84 -10.05
N GLU A 236 -15.61 -14.65 -9.30
CA GLU A 236 -16.86 -14.07 -9.81
C GLU A 236 -16.65 -12.62 -10.27
N THR A 237 -16.00 -11.82 -9.44
CA THR A 237 -15.76 -10.40 -9.77
C THR A 237 -14.84 -10.27 -10.98
N ASN A 238 -13.72 -11.02 -11.03
CA ASN A 238 -12.82 -10.99 -12.20
C ASN A 238 -13.50 -11.38 -13.49
N ALA A 239 -14.43 -12.35 -13.47
CA ALA A 239 -15.18 -12.75 -14.66
C ALA A 239 -16.10 -11.63 -15.20
N SER A 240 -16.45 -10.64 -14.38
CA SER A 240 -17.29 -9.50 -14.74
C SER A 240 -16.51 -8.22 -15.10
N LEU A 241 -15.20 -8.16 -14.82
CA LEU A 241 -14.37 -7.00 -15.12
C LEU A 241 -14.00 -6.94 -16.61
N PRO A 242 -13.82 -5.73 -17.16
CA PRO A 242 -13.37 -5.56 -18.53
C PRO A 242 -11.89 -6.01 -18.68
N ALA A 243 -11.50 -6.28 -19.93
CA ALA A 243 -10.11 -6.60 -20.27
C ALA A 243 -9.15 -5.52 -19.77
N GLY A 244 -8.02 -5.92 -19.18
CA GLY A 244 -7.04 -5.02 -18.59
C GLY A 244 -7.37 -4.55 -17.17
N VAL A 245 -8.42 -5.12 -16.53
CA VAL A 245 -8.74 -4.86 -15.12
C VAL A 245 -8.89 -6.18 -14.37
N GLU A 246 -8.20 -6.32 -13.24
CA GLU A 246 -8.24 -7.52 -12.41
C GLU A 246 -8.27 -7.15 -10.91
N LEU A 247 -8.74 -8.07 -10.08
CA LEU A 247 -8.56 -7.98 -8.64
C LEU A 247 -7.14 -8.41 -8.25
N ALA A 248 -6.47 -7.66 -7.40
CA ALA A 248 -5.25 -8.12 -6.74
C ALA A 248 -5.57 -9.25 -5.73
N TYR A 249 -4.54 -9.95 -5.31
CA TYR A 249 -4.61 -10.94 -4.22
C TYR A 249 -3.29 -11.00 -3.47
N ASP A 250 -3.31 -11.49 -2.24
CA ASP A 250 -2.11 -11.61 -1.41
C ASP A 250 -1.10 -12.56 -2.07
N GLY A 251 0.13 -12.07 -2.26
CA GLY A 251 1.20 -12.79 -2.96
C GLY A 251 1.26 -12.55 -4.48
N LEU A 252 0.39 -11.73 -5.06
CA LEU A 252 0.52 -11.33 -6.47
C LEU A 252 1.79 -10.54 -6.68
N GLU A 253 2.58 -10.91 -7.69
CA GLU A 253 3.79 -10.21 -8.10
C GLU A 253 3.62 -9.57 -9.47
N LEU A 254 4.04 -8.31 -9.58
CA LEU A 254 4.03 -7.55 -10.83
C LEU A 254 5.43 -7.05 -11.14
N THR A 255 5.86 -7.22 -12.39
CA THR A 255 7.08 -6.56 -12.88
C THR A 255 6.72 -5.17 -13.39
N ILE A 256 7.40 -4.15 -12.89
CA ILE A 256 7.19 -2.75 -13.24
C ILE A 256 8.47 -2.07 -13.74
N ASP A 257 8.32 -0.98 -14.48
CA ASP A 257 9.39 -0.01 -14.69
C ASP A 257 9.30 1.09 -13.61
N ALA A 258 10.27 1.11 -12.70
CA ALA A 258 10.38 2.11 -11.63
C ALA A 258 10.98 3.45 -12.09
N GLY A 259 11.17 3.64 -13.41
CA GLY A 259 11.73 4.83 -14.03
C GLY A 259 13.25 4.78 -14.21
N ASP A 260 13.80 5.82 -14.83
CA ASP A 260 15.24 5.95 -15.09
C ASP A 260 16.00 6.32 -13.81
N LYS A 261 17.26 5.93 -13.76
CA LYS A 261 18.18 6.39 -12.70
C LYS A 261 18.30 7.92 -12.82
N TRP A 262 17.97 8.62 -11.76
CA TRP A 262 18.31 10.04 -11.66
C TRP A 262 19.82 10.16 -11.45
N THR A 263 20.50 10.74 -12.45
CA THR A 263 21.92 11.14 -12.37
C THR A 263 22.05 12.48 -11.66
#